data_f18f8dc55533805f199f03b810839edc
#
_entry.id   f18f8dc55533805f199f03b810839edc
#
_cell.length_a   1.000
_cell.length_b   1.000
_cell.length_c   1.000
_cell.angle_alpha   90.00
_cell.angle_beta   90.00
_cell.angle_gamma   90.00
#
_symmetry.space_group_name_H-M   'P 1'
#
loop_
_entity.id
_entity.type
_entity.pdbx_description
1 polymer ?
#
loop_
_entity_poly.entity_id
_entity_poly.type
_entity_poly.pdbx_seq_one_letter_code
_entity_poly.pdbx_strand_id
1 'polypeptide(L)'
;MKLALQQAELAAQSGEVPIGAVLVLNGEKIAAAHNAPISRNDACAHAEIQTIQQACQAIGNYRLGAQATLYVTLQPCLMCLGAILHARIGRVVVGCSQSRYNGDLAEALAVFEKSEAWHPCRFETACMADESEKLLSGFFKAHRKQREQVVSELASLMHLPNVNKSSIEDLARLGYTTPEHFLRRGLDQVACDLALRSSELKGIKANDQAQQQAAILASLCDYFNGEPVRSWKQYL
;
A
#
# COMPACT_ATOMS: atom_id res chain seq x y z
N MET A 1 -17.67 13.30 -7.54
CA MET A 1 -17.16 12.59 -6.35
C MET A 1 -17.84 11.23 -6.12
N LYS A 2 -19.17 11.10 -6.11
CA LYS A 2 -19.85 9.79 -5.87
C LYS A 2 -19.30 8.64 -6.71
N LEU A 3 -19.05 8.85 -8.00
CA LEU A 3 -18.43 7.83 -8.86
C LEU A 3 -16.98 7.50 -8.49
N ALA A 4 -16.22 8.48 -7.98
CA ALA A 4 -14.88 8.22 -7.48
C ALA A 4 -14.90 7.38 -6.19
N LEU A 5 -15.88 7.61 -5.30
CA LEU A 5 -16.10 6.75 -4.12
C LEU A 5 -16.45 5.32 -4.51
N GLN A 6 -17.30 5.11 -5.53
CA GLN A 6 -17.58 3.76 -6.04
C GLN A 6 -16.30 3.06 -6.55
N GLN A 7 -15.41 3.79 -7.22
CA GLN A 7 -14.11 3.24 -7.62
C GLN A 7 -13.25 2.90 -6.39
N ALA A 8 -13.26 3.73 -5.35
CA ALA A 8 -12.54 3.44 -4.11
C ALA A 8 -13.09 2.19 -3.39
N GLU A 9 -14.40 1.96 -3.43
CA GLU A 9 -15.02 0.73 -2.91
C GLU A 9 -14.54 -0.52 -3.68
N LEU A 10 -14.40 -0.44 -5.00
CA LEU A 10 -13.84 -1.52 -5.82
C LEU A 10 -12.37 -1.81 -5.46
N ALA A 11 -11.57 -0.77 -5.19
CA ALA A 11 -10.22 -0.95 -4.68
C ALA A 11 -10.23 -1.75 -3.37
N ALA A 12 -11.07 -1.35 -2.39
CA ALA A 12 -11.18 -2.03 -1.10
C ALA A 12 -11.57 -3.51 -1.25
N GLN A 13 -12.51 -3.82 -2.15
CA GLN A 13 -12.94 -5.20 -2.44
C GLN A 13 -11.81 -6.06 -3.03
N SER A 14 -10.87 -5.43 -3.73
CA SER A 14 -9.68 -6.08 -4.31
C SER A 14 -8.48 -6.11 -3.34
N GLY A 15 -8.65 -5.69 -2.08
CA GLY A 15 -7.55 -5.63 -1.10
C GLY A 15 -6.60 -4.45 -1.29
N GLU A 16 -6.95 -3.51 -2.15
CA GLU A 16 -6.18 -2.30 -2.41
C GLU A 16 -6.61 -1.14 -1.51
N VAL A 17 -5.70 -0.19 -1.27
CA VAL A 17 -6.06 1.04 -0.55
C VAL A 17 -7.21 1.73 -1.29
N PRO A 18 -8.33 2.06 -0.60
CA PRO A 18 -9.57 2.52 -1.22
C PRO A 18 -9.46 3.96 -1.75
N ILE A 19 -8.79 4.10 -2.87
CA ILE A 19 -8.66 5.35 -3.61
C ILE A 19 -9.26 5.14 -4.98
N GLY A 20 -10.14 6.06 -5.38
CA GLY A 20 -10.77 6.06 -6.67
C GLY A 20 -10.70 7.43 -7.34
N ALA A 21 -10.62 7.43 -8.65
CA ALA A 21 -10.58 8.65 -9.45
C ALA A 21 -11.51 8.56 -10.66
N VAL A 22 -12.03 9.72 -11.07
CA VAL A 22 -12.90 9.87 -12.23
C VAL A 22 -12.50 11.14 -12.98
N LEU A 23 -12.32 11.04 -14.28
CA LEU A 23 -12.10 12.18 -15.14
C LEU A 23 -13.37 12.55 -15.92
N VAL A 24 -13.70 13.82 -15.86
CA VAL A 24 -14.80 14.45 -16.60
C VAL A 24 -14.22 15.49 -17.55
N LEU A 25 -14.64 15.45 -18.81
CA LEU A 25 -14.28 16.41 -19.83
C LEU A 25 -15.56 16.95 -20.47
N ASN A 26 -15.72 18.27 -20.50
CA ASN A 26 -16.92 18.95 -21.04
C ASN A 26 -18.25 18.44 -20.44
N GLY A 27 -18.25 18.06 -19.16
CA GLY A 27 -19.41 17.53 -18.46
C GLY A 27 -19.64 16.04 -18.61
N GLU A 28 -18.89 15.34 -19.46
CA GLU A 28 -19.00 13.90 -19.70
C GLU A 28 -17.91 13.11 -18.95
N LYS A 29 -18.29 11.97 -18.37
CA LYS A 29 -17.34 11.04 -17.77
C LYS A 29 -16.56 10.32 -18.87
N ILE A 30 -15.24 10.56 -18.95
CA ILE A 30 -14.36 9.94 -19.94
C ILE A 30 -13.68 8.70 -19.41
N ALA A 31 -13.23 8.72 -18.14
CA ALA A 31 -12.51 7.61 -17.52
C ALA A 31 -12.82 7.50 -16.03
N ALA A 32 -12.65 6.29 -15.50
CA ALA A 32 -12.73 6.03 -14.07
C ALA A 32 -11.83 4.85 -13.73
N ALA A 33 -11.04 4.97 -12.67
CA ALA A 33 -10.18 3.90 -12.20
C ALA A 33 -10.02 3.95 -10.67
N HIS A 34 -9.46 2.89 -10.14
CA HIS A 34 -9.15 2.74 -8.73
C HIS A 34 -7.69 2.32 -8.53
N ASN A 35 -7.23 2.47 -7.32
CA ASN A 35 -5.90 2.07 -6.91
C ASN A 35 -5.68 0.57 -7.12
N ALA A 36 -4.55 0.17 -7.70
CA ALA A 36 -4.23 -1.23 -8.01
C ALA A 36 -2.73 -1.59 -7.97
N PRO A 37 -1.89 -0.98 -7.11
CA PRO A 37 -0.45 -1.29 -7.06
C PRO A 37 -0.15 -2.75 -6.73
N ILE A 38 -0.88 -3.34 -5.79
CA ILE A 38 -0.65 -4.71 -5.31
C ILE A 38 -1.07 -5.71 -6.40
N SER A 39 -2.29 -5.60 -6.89
CA SER A 39 -2.86 -6.54 -7.87
C SER A 39 -2.15 -6.50 -9.23
N ARG A 40 -1.54 -5.37 -9.59
CA ARG A 40 -0.80 -5.20 -10.84
C ARG A 40 0.72 -5.34 -10.69
N ASN A 41 1.24 -5.45 -9.46
CA ASN A 41 2.67 -5.36 -9.17
C ASN A 41 3.32 -4.12 -9.82
N ASP A 42 2.62 -2.98 -9.76
CA ASP A 42 3.00 -1.71 -10.38
C ASP A 42 2.89 -0.57 -9.37
N ALA A 43 4.03 -0.05 -8.93
CA ALA A 43 4.09 1.05 -7.96
C ALA A 43 3.41 2.34 -8.46
N CYS A 44 3.22 2.49 -9.77
CA CYS A 44 2.59 3.64 -10.39
C CYS A 44 1.08 3.46 -10.61
N ALA A 45 0.50 2.29 -10.32
CA ALA A 45 -0.91 2.01 -10.57
C ALA A 45 -1.86 2.71 -9.58
N HIS A 46 -1.63 4.00 -9.32
CA HIS A 46 -2.53 4.84 -8.55
C HIS A 46 -3.80 5.19 -9.35
N ALA A 47 -4.91 5.42 -8.66
CA ALA A 47 -6.20 5.72 -9.27
C ALA A 47 -6.12 6.86 -10.28
N GLU A 48 -5.42 7.95 -9.91
CA GLU A 48 -5.23 9.12 -10.76
C GLU A 48 -4.46 8.79 -12.04
N ILE A 49 -3.34 8.07 -11.90
CA ILE A 49 -2.48 7.69 -13.05
C ILE A 49 -3.28 6.85 -14.04
N GLN A 50 -3.96 5.82 -13.55
CA GLN A 50 -4.77 4.95 -14.40
C GLN A 50 -5.92 5.71 -15.08
N THR A 51 -6.58 6.61 -14.34
CA THR A 51 -7.67 7.44 -14.90
C THR A 51 -7.17 8.37 -15.98
N ILE A 52 -6.01 9.02 -15.77
CA ILE A 52 -5.37 9.90 -16.79
C ILE A 52 -4.99 9.08 -18.03
N GLN A 53 -4.37 7.92 -17.86
CA GLN A 53 -3.99 7.04 -18.98
C GLN A 53 -5.20 6.63 -19.81
N GLN A 54 -6.27 6.14 -19.17
CA GLN A 54 -7.51 5.77 -19.85
C GLN A 54 -8.14 6.95 -20.58
N ALA A 55 -8.18 8.13 -19.96
CA ALA A 55 -8.73 9.33 -20.58
C ALA A 55 -7.91 9.76 -21.80
N CYS A 56 -6.58 9.77 -21.71
CA CYS A 56 -5.70 10.10 -22.82
C CYS A 56 -5.89 9.14 -23.99
N GLN A 57 -6.03 7.85 -23.71
CA GLN A 57 -6.31 6.83 -24.73
C GLN A 57 -7.68 7.06 -25.39
N ALA A 58 -8.73 7.32 -24.58
CA ALA A 58 -10.08 7.53 -25.07
C ALA A 58 -10.21 8.73 -26.00
N ILE A 59 -9.48 9.83 -25.72
CA ILE A 59 -9.52 11.04 -26.56
C ILE A 59 -8.42 11.08 -27.64
N GLY A 60 -7.49 10.12 -27.65
CA GLY A 60 -6.37 10.09 -28.60
C GLY A 60 -5.37 11.24 -28.41
N ASN A 61 -5.27 11.80 -27.20
CA ASN A 61 -4.38 12.93 -26.91
C ASN A 61 -3.85 12.83 -25.45
N TYR A 62 -2.54 13.03 -25.25
CA TYR A 62 -1.94 13.05 -23.92
C TYR A 62 -2.25 14.33 -23.12
N ARG A 63 -2.75 15.38 -23.77
CA ARG A 63 -3.18 16.64 -23.14
C ARG A 63 -4.69 16.67 -23.06
N LEU A 64 -5.21 16.57 -21.84
CA LEU A 64 -6.66 16.57 -21.56
C LEU A 64 -7.25 17.98 -21.59
N GLY A 65 -6.43 18.99 -21.27
CA GLY A 65 -6.78 20.41 -21.41
C GLY A 65 -7.51 21.00 -20.20
N ALA A 66 -7.68 22.32 -20.24
CA ALA A 66 -8.22 23.11 -19.12
C ALA A 66 -9.68 22.79 -18.76
N GLN A 67 -10.44 22.18 -19.68
CA GLN A 67 -11.84 21.77 -19.43
C GLN A 67 -11.93 20.42 -18.68
N ALA A 68 -10.81 19.70 -18.54
CA ALA A 68 -10.78 18.45 -17.81
C ALA A 68 -10.86 18.70 -16.29
N THR A 69 -11.73 17.94 -15.62
CA THR A 69 -11.82 17.89 -14.15
C THR A 69 -11.56 16.48 -13.67
N LEU A 70 -10.57 16.31 -12.80
CA LEU A 70 -10.30 15.06 -12.10
C LEU A 70 -10.92 15.10 -10.71
N TYR A 71 -11.75 14.12 -10.40
CA TYR A 71 -12.27 13.85 -9.06
C TYR A 71 -11.48 12.71 -8.45
N VAL A 72 -10.94 12.89 -7.26
CA VAL A 72 -10.16 11.86 -6.55
C VAL A 72 -10.54 11.84 -5.07
N THR A 73 -10.70 10.65 -4.51
CA THR A 73 -11.17 10.50 -3.11
C THR A 73 -10.12 10.86 -2.07
N LEU A 74 -8.82 10.76 -2.40
CA LEU A 74 -7.71 11.16 -1.54
C LEU A 74 -6.82 12.17 -2.26
N GLN A 75 -6.25 13.10 -1.51
CA GLN A 75 -5.24 14.05 -2.00
C GLN A 75 -4.15 13.34 -2.82
N PRO A 76 -3.87 13.80 -4.06
CA PRO A 76 -2.83 13.23 -4.90
C PRO A 76 -1.43 13.35 -4.30
N CYS A 77 -0.60 12.31 -4.47
CA CYS A 77 0.83 12.36 -4.14
C CYS A 77 1.63 13.13 -5.22
N LEU A 78 2.92 13.40 -4.97
CA LEU A 78 3.78 14.15 -5.89
C LEU A 78 3.84 13.54 -7.31
N MET A 79 3.88 12.22 -7.44
CA MET A 79 3.86 11.53 -8.72
C MET A 79 2.55 11.84 -9.47
N CYS A 80 1.40 11.75 -8.80
CA CYS A 80 0.10 12.04 -9.39
C CYS A 80 -0.06 13.52 -9.73
N LEU A 81 0.44 14.42 -8.87
CA LEU A 81 0.46 15.87 -9.18
C LEU A 81 1.26 16.15 -10.45
N GLY A 82 2.44 15.56 -10.61
CA GLY A 82 3.23 15.68 -11.83
C GLY A 82 2.44 15.23 -13.07
N ALA A 83 1.78 14.07 -13.00
CA ALA A 83 0.97 13.54 -14.10
C ALA A 83 -0.24 14.44 -14.43
N ILE A 84 -0.94 14.98 -13.42
CA ILE A 84 -2.06 15.92 -13.57
C ILE A 84 -1.61 17.17 -14.34
N LEU A 85 -0.48 17.75 -13.96
CA LEU A 85 0.05 18.96 -14.59
C LEU A 85 0.53 18.68 -16.03
N HIS A 86 1.20 17.54 -16.28
CA HIS A 86 1.62 17.12 -17.62
C HIS A 86 0.43 16.88 -18.54
N ALA A 87 -0.66 16.29 -18.03
CA ALA A 87 -1.89 16.07 -18.77
C ALA A 87 -2.69 17.38 -18.99
N ARG A 88 -2.25 18.51 -18.40
CA ARG A 88 -2.90 19.82 -18.47
C ARG A 88 -4.35 19.83 -17.96
N ILE A 89 -4.62 19.06 -16.93
CA ILE A 89 -5.94 19.06 -16.26
C ILE A 89 -6.15 20.42 -15.59
N GLY A 90 -7.26 21.08 -15.90
CA GLY A 90 -7.52 22.43 -15.39
C GLY A 90 -8.10 22.47 -13.99
N ARG A 91 -8.69 21.36 -13.50
CA ARG A 91 -9.32 21.31 -12.19
C ARG A 91 -9.18 19.93 -11.54
N VAL A 92 -8.86 19.92 -10.24
CA VAL A 92 -8.87 18.72 -9.40
C VAL A 92 -9.79 18.95 -8.22
N VAL A 93 -10.69 18.00 -7.98
CA VAL A 93 -11.61 17.98 -6.85
C VAL A 93 -11.22 16.84 -5.94
N VAL A 94 -10.76 17.16 -4.75
CA VAL A 94 -10.23 16.23 -3.76
C VAL A 94 -11.30 15.91 -2.70
N GLY A 95 -11.43 14.64 -2.34
CA GLY A 95 -12.26 14.19 -1.24
C GLY A 95 -11.65 14.56 0.10
N CYS A 96 -10.82 13.70 0.66
CA CYS A 96 -10.13 13.97 1.92
C CYS A 96 -8.63 14.22 1.71
N SER A 97 -8.04 14.92 2.68
CA SER A 97 -6.60 15.13 2.76
C SER A 97 -6.07 14.40 3.99
N GLN A 98 -4.99 13.65 3.83
CA GLN A 98 -4.29 13.03 4.95
C GLN A 98 -2.80 13.37 4.84
N SER A 99 -2.38 14.43 5.51
CA SER A 99 -1.00 14.92 5.55
C SER A 99 0.03 13.83 5.95
N ARG A 100 -0.42 12.88 6.75
CA ARG A 100 0.36 11.70 7.18
C ARG A 100 0.92 10.88 6.01
N TYR A 101 0.20 10.81 4.87
CA TYR A 101 0.59 9.98 3.73
C TYR A 101 1.19 10.79 2.58
N ASN A 102 0.66 11.99 2.32
CA ASN A 102 0.98 12.76 1.13
C ASN A 102 1.57 14.15 1.44
N GLY A 103 1.82 14.45 2.72
CA GLY A 103 2.27 15.77 3.14
C GLY A 103 1.18 16.85 3.03
N ASP A 104 1.58 18.10 3.11
CA ASP A 104 0.69 19.24 2.88
C ASP A 104 0.53 19.49 1.37
N LEU A 105 -0.73 19.67 0.91
CA LEU A 105 -1.01 19.91 -0.51
C LEU A 105 -0.39 21.23 -0.99
N ALA A 106 -0.39 22.28 -0.15
CA ALA A 106 0.19 23.55 -0.52
C ALA A 106 1.73 23.45 -0.65
N GLU A 107 2.40 22.73 0.24
CA GLU A 107 3.83 22.45 0.12
C GLU A 107 4.13 21.63 -1.13
N ALA A 108 3.32 20.61 -1.43
CA ALA A 108 3.46 19.80 -2.62
C ALA A 108 3.29 20.63 -3.91
N LEU A 109 2.31 21.52 -3.96
CA LEU A 109 2.08 22.41 -5.10
C LEU A 109 3.17 23.45 -5.25
N ALA A 110 3.73 23.98 -4.15
CA ALA A 110 4.82 24.93 -4.19
C ALA A 110 6.10 24.44 -4.92
N VAL A 111 6.27 23.11 -5.01
CA VAL A 111 7.35 22.51 -5.82
C VAL A 111 7.16 22.83 -7.30
N PHE A 112 5.93 22.89 -7.76
CA PHE A 112 5.57 23.11 -9.16
C PHE A 112 5.37 24.61 -9.49
N GLU A 113 4.94 25.43 -8.54
CA GLU A 113 4.71 26.88 -8.72
C GLU A 113 5.97 27.67 -9.12
N LYS A 114 7.15 27.18 -8.77
CA LYS A 114 8.44 27.81 -9.11
C LYS A 114 8.79 27.72 -10.61
N SER A 115 8.01 27.01 -11.39
CA SER A 115 8.29 26.81 -12.82
C SER A 115 7.13 27.31 -13.67
N GLU A 116 7.38 28.27 -14.57
CA GLU A 116 6.43 28.76 -15.56
C GLU A 116 6.04 27.68 -16.61
N ALA A 117 6.70 26.51 -16.58
CA ALA A 117 6.46 25.41 -17.50
C ALA A 117 5.16 24.65 -17.24
N TRP A 118 4.58 24.80 -16.05
CA TRP A 118 3.40 24.03 -15.65
C TRP A 118 2.09 24.74 -16.02
N HIS A 119 1.13 23.94 -16.51
CA HIS A 119 -0.21 24.44 -16.79
C HIS A 119 -0.96 24.75 -15.49
N PRO A 120 -1.65 25.90 -15.38
CA PRO A 120 -2.43 26.23 -14.19
C PRO A 120 -3.50 25.18 -13.92
N CYS A 121 -3.54 24.68 -12.69
CA CYS A 121 -4.54 23.71 -12.23
C CYS A 121 -5.16 24.21 -10.93
N ARG A 122 -6.51 24.26 -10.88
CA ARG A 122 -7.25 24.66 -9.69
C ARG A 122 -7.54 23.43 -8.84
N PHE A 123 -7.22 23.49 -7.55
CA PHE A 123 -7.54 22.46 -6.58
C PHE A 123 -8.71 22.89 -5.69
N GLU A 124 -9.69 22.01 -5.51
CA GLU A 124 -10.80 22.15 -4.59
C GLU A 124 -10.79 20.95 -3.64
N THR A 125 -10.82 21.21 -2.34
CA THR A 125 -10.70 20.17 -1.31
C THR A 125 -12.03 19.98 -0.57
N ALA A 126 -12.09 18.91 0.24
CA ALA A 126 -13.22 18.59 1.12
C ALA A 126 -14.56 18.26 0.42
N CYS A 127 -14.52 17.79 -0.82
CA CYS A 127 -15.71 17.32 -1.51
C CYS A 127 -16.08 15.90 -1.09
N MET A 128 -17.12 15.73 -0.26
CA MET A 128 -17.48 14.44 0.37
C MET A 128 -16.30 13.88 1.19
N ALA A 129 -15.69 14.76 2.00
CA ALA A 129 -14.49 14.42 2.77
C ALA A 129 -14.77 13.33 3.81
N ASP A 130 -15.90 13.43 4.51
CA ASP A 130 -16.28 12.47 5.57
C ASP A 130 -16.47 11.06 5.01
N GLU A 131 -17.09 10.91 3.86
CA GLU A 131 -17.28 9.61 3.19
C GLU A 131 -15.95 9.04 2.71
N SER A 132 -15.09 9.88 2.14
CA SER A 132 -13.75 9.48 1.70
C SER A 132 -12.88 9.03 2.87
N GLU A 133 -12.88 9.79 3.97
CA GLU A 133 -12.11 9.48 5.17
C GLU A 133 -12.65 8.22 5.88
N LYS A 134 -13.98 8.07 5.97
CA LYS A 134 -14.61 6.89 6.56
C LYS A 134 -14.24 5.62 5.82
N LEU A 135 -14.24 5.65 4.50
CA LEU A 135 -13.85 4.50 3.68
C LEU A 135 -12.39 4.13 3.91
N LEU A 136 -11.50 5.12 3.87
CA LEU A 136 -10.05 4.92 4.05
C LEU A 136 -9.71 4.45 5.47
N SER A 137 -10.26 5.11 6.50
CA SER A 137 -10.02 4.75 7.90
C SER A 137 -10.59 3.39 8.26
N GLY A 138 -11.77 3.05 7.72
CA GLY A 138 -12.39 1.73 7.87
C GLY A 138 -11.52 0.60 7.32
N PHE A 139 -10.98 0.78 6.13
CA PHE A 139 -10.05 -0.17 5.50
C PHE A 139 -8.82 -0.42 6.38
N PHE A 140 -8.12 0.63 6.81
CA PHE A 140 -6.93 0.46 7.65
C PHE A 140 -7.25 -0.10 9.04
N LYS A 141 -8.42 0.21 9.60
CA LYS A 141 -8.88 -0.37 10.87
C LYS A 141 -9.13 -1.88 10.73
N ALA A 142 -9.77 -2.30 9.64
CA ALA A 142 -10.00 -3.72 9.35
C ALA A 142 -8.68 -4.48 9.15
N HIS A 143 -7.75 -3.93 8.40
CA HIS A 143 -6.42 -4.52 8.20
C HIS A 143 -5.62 -4.63 9.50
N ARG A 144 -5.65 -3.61 10.38
CA ARG A 144 -5.00 -3.70 11.70
C ARG A 144 -5.60 -4.82 12.53
N LYS A 145 -6.93 -4.92 12.61
CA LYS A 145 -7.63 -5.96 13.37
C LYS A 145 -7.28 -7.36 12.85
N GLN A 146 -7.27 -7.54 11.53
CA GLN A 146 -6.88 -8.81 10.91
C GLN A 146 -5.44 -9.18 11.26
N ARG A 147 -4.52 -8.21 11.20
CA ARG A 147 -3.12 -8.43 11.59
C ARG A 147 -2.97 -8.80 13.05
N GLU A 148 -3.69 -8.12 13.96
CA GLU A 148 -3.68 -8.44 15.40
C GLU A 148 -4.19 -9.86 15.65
N GLN A 149 -5.21 -10.30 14.93
CA GLN A 149 -5.71 -11.66 14.99
C GLN A 149 -4.65 -12.67 14.54
N VAL A 150 -4.01 -12.43 13.39
CA VAL A 150 -2.92 -13.29 12.88
C VAL A 150 -1.76 -13.38 13.87
N VAL A 151 -1.34 -12.25 14.46
CA VAL A 151 -0.29 -12.24 15.49
C VAL A 151 -0.71 -13.06 16.70
N SER A 152 -1.98 -12.97 17.10
CA SER A 152 -2.51 -13.76 18.23
C SER A 152 -2.52 -15.26 17.92
N GLU A 153 -2.90 -15.66 16.70
CA GLU A 153 -2.88 -17.07 16.28
C GLU A 153 -1.45 -17.64 16.25
N LEU A 154 -0.48 -16.86 15.72
CA LEU A 154 0.93 -17.24 15.69
C LEU A 154 1.60 -17.19 17.08
N ALA A 155 0.99 -16.52 18.06
CA ALA A 155 1.55 -16.42 19.42
C ALA A 155 1.70 -17.79 20.12
N SER A 156 0.98 -18.82 19.65
CA SER A 156 1.19 -20.18 20.11
C SER A 156 2.62 -20.71 19.90
N LEU A 157 3.36 -20.12 18.93
CA LEU A 157 4.77 -20.45 18.68
C LEU A 157 5.75 -19.80 19.67
N MET A 158 5.28 -18.86 20.52
CA MET A 158 6.16 -18.16 21.48
C MET A 158 6.73 -19.06 22.58
N HIS A 159 6.20 -20.29 22.75
CA HIS A 159 6.79 -21.26 23.66
C HIS A 159 8.12 -21.86 23.14
N LEU A 160 8.42 -21.67 21.86
CA LEU A 160 9.68 -22.12 21.28
C LEU A 160 10.82 -21.20 21.73
N PRO A 161 12.00 -21.75 22.09
CA PRO A 161 13.08 -21.00 22.76
C PRO A 161 13.60 -19.78 21.98
N ASN A 162 13.49 -19.78 20.66
CA ASN A 162 14.08 -18.77 19.79
C ASN A 162 13.01 -17.88 19.10
N VAL A 163 11.75 -18.09 19.43
CA VAL A 163 10.62 -17.33 18.88
C VAL A 163 10.15 -16.30 19.89
N ASN A 164 10.20 -15.04 19.53
CA ASN A 164 9.75 -13.93 20.37
C ASN A 164 8.66 -13.11 19.64
N LYS A 165 8.11 -12.11 20.33
CA LYS A 165 7.05 -11.27 19.78
C LYS A 165 7.44 -10.60 18.45
N SER A 166 8.69 -10.13 18.32
CA SER A 166 9.16 -9.52 17.07
C SER A 166 9.20 -10.53 15.93
N SER A 167 9.66 -11.76 16.18
CA SER A 167 9.64 -12.85 15.20
C SER A 167 8.22 -13.17 14.72
N ILE A 168 7.24 -13.22 15.62
CA ILE A 168 5.83 -13.43 15.29
C ILE A 168 5.29 -12.30 14.43
N GLU A 169 5.61 -11.06 14.77
CA GLU A 169 5.18 -9.89 13.97
C GLU A 169 5.80 -9.89 12.57
N ASP A 170 7.05 -10.30 12.42
CA ASP A 170 7.70 -10.39 11.11
C ASP A 170 7.13 -11.53 10.27
N LEU A 171 6.85 -12.68 10.87
CA LEU A 171 6.16 -13.79 10.19
C LEU A 171 4.75 -13.36 9.71
N ALA A 172 3.99 -12.65 10.55
CA ALA A 172 2.69 -12.12 10.15
C ALA A 172 2.81 -11.12 8.97
N ARG A 173 3.85 -10.27 8.96
CA ARG A 173 4.12 -9.34 7.84
C ARG A 173 4.50 -10.06 6.54
N LEU A 174 5.13 -11.22 6.64
CA LEU A 174 5.49 -12.07 5.51
C LEU A 174 4.32 -12.92 4.98
N GLY A 175 3.13 -12.78 5.59
CA GLY A 175 1.91 -13.45 5.17
C GLY A 175 1.70 -14.84 5.76
N TYR A 176 2.45 -15.22 6.79
CA TYR A 176 2.19 -16.42 7.55
C TYR A 176 1.04 -16.16 8.53
N THR A 177 -0.06 -16.90 8.43
CA THR A 177 -1.29 -16.64 9.18
C THR A 177 -1.57 -17.66 10.28
N THR A 178 -1.10 -18.89 10.09
CA THR A 178 -1.24 -19.97 11.09
C THR A 178 0.04 -20.78 11.19
N PRO A 179 0.26 -21.53 12.31
CA PRO A 179 1.40 -22.44 12.42
C PRO A 179 1.50 -23.44 11.25
N GLU A 180 0.38 -23.96 10.77
CA GLU A 180 0.33 -24.93 9.66
C GLU A 180 0.70 -24.32 8.31
N HIS A 181 0.67 -23.00 8.21
CA HIS A 181 1.06 -22.29 6.98
C HIS A 181 2.54 -22.51 6.63
N PHE A 182 3.39 -22.70 7.65
CA PHE A 182 4.80 -23.04 7.44
C PHE A 182 4.98 -24.37 6.72
N LEU A 183 4.18 -25.37 7.07
CA LEU A 183 4.22 -26.69 6.43
C LEU A 183 3.82 -26.63 4.96
N ARG A 184 2.84 -25.77 4.61
CA ARG A 184 2.37 -25.63 3.23
C ARG A 184 3.36 -24.91 2.32
N ARG A 185 4.06 -23.90 2.84
CA ARG A 185 5.06 -23.12 2.08
C ARG A 185 6.42 -23.78 2.01
N GLY A 186 6.70 -24.70 2.93
CA GLY A 186 8.02 -25.29 3.10
C GLY A 186 8.99 -24.37 3.86
N LEU A 187 9.81 -24.97 4.68
CA LEU A 187 10.72 -24.22 5.57
C LEU A 187 11.82 -23.48 4.82
N ASP A 188 12.23 -23.98 3.64
CA ASP A 188 13.20 -23.30 2.76
C ASP A 188 12.67 -21.95 2.26
N GLN A 189 11.35 -21.88 1.92
CA GLN A 189 10.73 -20.61 1.53
C GLN A 189 10.61 -19.65 2.72
N VAL A 190 10.28 -20.15 3.91
CA VAL A 190 10.29 -19.33 5.15
C VAL A 190 11.69 -18.75 5.40
N ALA A 191 12.74 -19.55 5.18
CA ALA A 191 14.13 -19.12 5.30
C ALA A 191 14.44 -17.96 4.35
N CYS A 192 14.08 -18.12 3.06
CA CYS A 192 14.27 -17.08 2.05
C CYS A 192 13.49 -15.80 2.42
N ASP A 193 12.24 -15.92 2.82
CA ASP A 193 11.37 -14.79 3.17
C ASP A 193 11.94 -14.02 4.39
N LEU A 194 12.41 -14.71 5.42
CA LEU A 194 13.06 -14.10 6.59
C LEU A 194 14.41 -13.46 6.22
N ALA A 195 15.20 -14.08 5.34
CA ALA A 195 16.48 -13.54 4.89
C ALA A 195 16.31 -12.25 4.06
N LEU A 196 15.33 -12.20 3.18
CA LEU A 196 14.99 -11.00 2.41
C LEU A 196 14.56 -9.85 3.34
N ARG A 197 13.77 -10.14 4.37
CA ARG A 197 13.33 -9.14 5.34
C ARG A 197 14.46 -8.53 6.14
N SER A 198 15.47 -9.32 6.52
CA SER A 198 16.61 -8.80 7.28
C SER A 198 17.51 -7.86 6.49
N SER A 199 17.56 -8.00 5.17
CA SER A 199 18.29 -7.07 4.32
C SER A 199 17.68 -5.67 4.30
N GLU A 200 16.39 -5.54 4.63
CA GLU A 200 15.68 -4.26 4.74
C GLU A 200 15.89 -3.56 6.10
N LEU A 201 16.26 -4.28 7.15
CA LEU A 201 16.49 -3.75 8.50
C LEU A 201 17.93 -3.24 8.64
N LYS A 202 18.18 -2.02 8.20
CA LYS A 202 19.48 -1.33 8.34
C LYS A 202 19.80 -1.08 9.82
N GLY A 203 20.87 -1.70 10.34
CA GLY A 203 21.46 -1.31 11.63
C GLY A 203 21.86 -2.43 12.59
N ILE A 204 21.50 -3.69 12.37
CA ILE A 204 21.95 -4.82 13.18
C ILE A 204 23.11 -5.49 12.44
N LYS A 205 24.15 -5.93 13.18
CA LYS A 205 25.29 -6.65 12.56
C LYS A 205 24.76 -7.87 11.81
N ALA A 206 25.05 -7.96 10.52
CA ALA A 206 24.53 -9.00 9.61
C ALA A 206 24.72 -10.43 10.15
N ASN A 207 25.76 -10.66 10.95
CA ASN A 207 26.07 -11.97 11.53
C ASN A 207 25.07 -12.37 12.63
N ASP A 208 24.66 -11.45 13.48
CA ASP A 208 23.74 -11.74 14.60
C ASP A 208 22.32 -12.00 14.08
N GLN A 209 21.91 -11.34 13.00
CA GLN A 209 20.61 -11.54 12.36
C GLN A 209 20.51 -12.90 11.66
N ALA A 210 21.54 -13.27 10.90
CA ALA A 210 21.57 -14.56 10.21
C ALA A 210 21.51 -15.71 11.22
N GLN A 211 22.22 -15.60 12.35
CA GLN A 211 22.19 -16.58 13.43
C GLN A 211 20.81 -16.67 14.10
N GLN A 212 20.17 -15.54 14.38
CA GLN A 212 18.83 -15.51 14.97
C GLN A 212 17.78 -16.12 14.04
N GLN A 213 17.86 -15.86 12.75
CA GLN A 213 16.96 -16.45 11.76
C GLN A 213 17.17 -17.96 11.60
N ALA A 214 18.41 -18.41 11.54
CA ALA A 214 18.72 -19.82 11.49
C ALA A 214 18.18 -20.56 12.73
N ALA A 215 18.29 -19.93 13.91
CA ALA A 215 17.75 -20.49 15.16
C ALA A 215 16.21 -20.54 15.19
N ILE A 216 15.53 -19.54 14.66
CA ILE A 216 14.07 -19.54 14.52
C ILE A 216 13.63 -20.69 13.60
N LEU A 217 14.28 -20.82 12.44
CA LEU A 217 13.98 -21.88 11.47
C LEU A 217 14.21 -23.27 12.05
N ALA A 218 15.35 -23.46 12.71
CA ALA A 218 15.64 -24.73 13.36
C ALA A 218 14.62 -25.10 14.43
N SER A 219 14.20 -24.12 15.25
CA SER A 219 13.13 -24.32 16.23
C SER A 219 11.78 -24.70 15.60
N LEU A 220 11.42 -24.07 14.48
CA LEU A 220 10.22 -24.40 13.74
C LEU A 220 10.32 -25.79 13.10
N CYS A 221 11.50 -26.15 12.52
CA CYS A 221 11.74 -27.49 11.97
C CYS A 221 11.55 -28.57 13.04
N ASP A 222 12.22 -28.43 14.19
CA ASP A 222 12.13 -29.40 15.27
C ASP A 222 10.67 -29.53 15.77
N TYR A 223 9.98 -28.41 15.96
CA TYR A 223 8.57 -28.40 16.40
C TYR A 223 7.65 -29.16 15.44
N PHE A 224 7.74 -28.88 14.13
CA PHE A 224 6.87 -29.53 13.15
C PHE A 224 7.23 -30.99 12.85
N ASN A 225 8.49 -31.37 13.10
CA ASN A 225 8.94 -32.77 12.99
C ASN A 225 8.68 -33.58 14.27
N GLY A 226 8.16 -32.96 15.33
CA GLY A 226 7.96 -33.59 16.63
C GLY A 226 9.27 -33.85 17.39
N GLU A 227 10.37 -33.21 17.00
CA GLU A 227 11.66 -33.31 17.65
C GLU A 227 11.75 -32.36 18.86
N PRO A 228 12.61 -32.67 19.86
CA PRO A 228 12.85 -31.78 20.99
C PRO A 228 13.44 -30.45 20.54
N VAL A 229 12.72 -29.36 20.75
CA VAL A 229 13.20 -28.01 20.38
C VAL A 229 14.32 -27.57 21.32
N ARG A 230 15.43 -27.15 20.75
CA ARG A 230 16.66 -26.77 21.46
C ARG A 230 16.84 -25.24 21.51
N SER A 231 17.67 -24.74 22.44
CA SER A 231 18.05 -23.33 22.44
C SER A 231 18.95 -23.01 21.25
N TRP A 232 18.93 -21.76 20.78
CA TRP A 232 19.72 -21.33 19.62
C TRP A 232 21.22 -21.66 19.71
N LYS A 233 21.79 -21.68 20.95
CA LYS A 233 23.19 -22.06 21.21
C LYS A 233 23.49 -23.51 20.88
N GLN A 234 22.50 -24.37 20.73
CA GLN A 234 22.65 -25.79 20.39
C GLN A 234 22.53 -26.05 18.89
N TYR A 235 22.17 -25.03 18.10
CA TYR A 235 22.14 -25.07 16.63
C TYR A 235 23.41 -24.47 15.98
N LEU A 236 24.24 -23.76 16.78
CA LEU A 236 25.52 -23.21 16.37
C LEU A 236 26.66 -24.13 16.77
#